data_192340a498b2e9f70981c502343a68b9
#
_entry.id   192340a498b2e9f70981c502343a68b9
#
_cell.length_a   1.000
_cell.length_b   1.000
_cell.length_c   1.000
_cell.angle_alpha   90.00
_cell.angle_beta   90.00
_cell.angle_gamma   90.00
#
_symmetry.space_group_name_H-M   'P 1'
#
loop_
_entity.id
_entity.type
_entity.pdbx_description
1 polymer ?
#
loop_
_entity_poly.entity_id
_entity_poly.type
_entity_poly.pdbx_seq_one_letter_code
_entity_poly.pdbx_strand_id
1 'polypeptide(L)'
;RLNSEILNVSSFEVELVKPEIEVSPPLEMSSADHGIVEEVDPQAENIEHKTILKDFDEDIYVKGVIHYNNEQFDECIEDLRILPFEKGESRNAAKGLFLLADSYEKIGRYKQALLCLEKLTSFNDPNYSELVLFKKGVIYRDIGMRYKAQKVFQTLVNFYPDSEYKVFAEQEIHNI
;
A
#
# COMPACT_ATOMS: atom_id res chain seq x y z
N ARG A 1 17.58 -13.41 -4.43
CA ARG A 1 18.69 -12.42 -4.29
C ARG A 1 18.46 -11.11 -5.06
N LEU A 2 17.23 -10.83 -5.55
CA LEU A 2 16.91 -9.60 -6.27
C LEU A 2 16.00 -8.63 -5.47
N ASN A 3 15.58 -9.00 -4.26
CA ASN A 3 14.62 -8.20 -3.47
C ASN A 3 15.26 -7.15 -2.55
N SER A 4 16.57 -7.10 -2.41
CA SER A 4 17.24 -6.18 -1.47
C SER A 4 17.76 -4.88 -2.09
N GLU A 5 17.77 -4.75 -3.40
CA GLU A 5 18.34 -3.56 -4.08
C GLU A 5 17.31 -2.51 -4.53
N ILE A 6 16.01 -2.84 -4.55
CA ILE A 6 14.97 -1.94 -5.08
C ILE A 6 14.46 -0.91 -4.05
N LEU A 7 14.79 -1.07 -2.76
CA LEU A 7 14.28 -0.20 -1.69
C LEU A 7 15.34 0.75 -1.11
N ASN A 8 16.23 1.30 -1.93
CA ASN A 8 17.07 2.38 -1.45
C ASN A 8 16.31 3.72 -1.54
N VAL A 9 15.47 3.95 -0.54
CA VAL A 9 14.56 5.12 -0.43
C VAL A 9 15.32 6.44 -0.13
N SER A 10 16.65 6.43 -0.19
CA SER A 10 17.47 7.60 0.22
C SER A 10 17.79 8.60 -0.90
N SER A 11 17.22 8.46 -2.09
CA SER A 11 17.60 9.30 -3.24
C SER A 11 16.43 9.99 -3.96
N PHE A 12 15.34 10.33 -3.30
CA PHE A 12 14.31 11.18 -3.92
C PHE A 12 14.40 12.62 -3.43
N GLU A 13 15.36 13.36 -3.95
CA GLU A 13 15.22 14.79 -4.15
C GLU A 13 14.53 14.97 -5.52
N VAL A 14 13.27 15.35 -5.55
CA VAL A 14 12.53 15.64 -6.77
C VAL A 14 12.14 17.10 -6.82
N GLU A 15 12.66 17.76 -7.83
CA GLU A 15 12.29 19.07 -8.29
C GLU A 15 10.87 19.06 -8.89
N LEU A 16 10.02 19.97 -8.42
CA LEU A 16 8.60 20.06 -8.77
C LEU A 16 8.39 20.60 -10.19
N VAL A 17 7.84 19.79 -11.08
CA VAL A 17 7.12 20.27 -12.27
C VAL A 17 5.75 19.61 -12.32
N LYS A 18 4.69 20.44 -12.22
CA LYS A 18 3.30 20.02 -12.34
C LYS A 18 2.87 19.91 -13.80
N PRO A 19 2.11 18.89 -14.20
CA PRO A 19 1.00 19.08 -15.12
C PRO A 19 -0.36 18.83 -14.45
N GLU A 20 -1.31 19.71 -14.72
CA GLU A 20 -2.73 19.53 -14.41
C GLU A 20 -3.29 18.38 -15.25
N ILE A 21 -3.89 17.41 -14.60
CA ILE A 21 -4.62 16.32 -15.27
C ILE A 21 -6.07 16.36 -14.77
N GLU A 22 -6.99 16.52 -15.73
CA GLU A 22 -8.43 16.44 -15.52
C GLU A 22 -8.83 15.07 -14.97
N VAL A 23 -9.58 15.08 -13.89
CA VAL A 23 -10.08 13.89 -13.19
C VAL A 23 -11.30 13.35 -13.94
N SER A 24 -11.18 12.19 -14.55
CA SER A 24 -12.33 11.42 -15.05
C SER A 24 -13.07 10.74 -13.88
N PRO A 25 -14.41 10.63 -13.94
CA PRO A 25 -15.24 10.18 -12.81
C PRO A 25 -15.07 8.69 -12.50
N PRO A 26 -15.42 8.27 -11.27
CA PRO A 26 -15.32 6.88 -10.83
C PRO A 26 -16.23 5.95 -11.64
N LEU A 27 -15.70 4.80 -12.04
CA LEU A 27 -16.49 3.73 -12.65
C LEU A 27 -17.44 3.12 -11.60
N GLU A 28 -18.73 3.25 -11.83
CA GLU A 28 -19.77 2.57 -11.06
C GLU A 28 -19.60 1.04 -11.14
N MET A 29 -19.43 0.42 -9.99
CA MET A 29 -19.38 -1.03 -9.88
C MET A 29 -20.80 -1.60 -9.88
N SER A 30 -21.17 -2.23 -10.99
CA SER A 30 -22.37 -3.05 -11.09
C SER A 30 -22.25 -4.28 -10.17
N SER A 31 -23.23 -4.40 -9.28
CA SER A 31 -23.38 -5.51 -8.36
C SER A 31 -23.95 -6.73 -9.09
N ALA A 32 -23.14 -7.76 -9.29
CA ALA A 32 -23.61 -9.14 -9.44
C ALA A 32 -22.45 -10.10 -9.17
N ASP A 33 -22.33 -10.62 -7.97
CA ASP A 33 -21.72 -11.92 -7.79
C ASP A 33 -22.33 -12.70 -6.63
N HIS A 34 -22.54 -13.97 -6.91
CA HIS A 34 -23.21 -14.94 -6.09
C HIS A 34 -22.34 -15.44 -4.93
N GLY A 35 -22.99 -15.53 -3.78
CA GLY A 35 -22.61 -16.11 -2.54
C GLY A 35 -21.46 -17.12 -2.49
N ILE A 36 -20.41 -16.70 -1.81
CA ILE A 36 -19.53 -17.59 -1.05
C ILE A 36 -19.73 -17.21 0.41
N VAL A 37 -20.30 -18.15 1.17
CA VAL A 37 -20.42 -18.04 2.61
C VAL A 37 -19.00 -18.20 3.16
N GLU A 38 -18.33 -17.10 3.49
CA GLU A 38 -17.07 -17.13 4.22
C GLU A 38 -17.35 -17.62 5.64
N GLU A 39 -16.79 -18.75 5.98
CA GLU A 39 -16.63 -19.22 7.35
C GLU A 39 -15.83 -18.15 8.10
N VAL A 40 -16.50 -17.41 8.96
CA VAL A 40 -15.90 -16.38 9.81
C VAL A 40 -15.07 -17.07 10.85
N ASP A 41 -13.74 -16.95 10.77
CA ASP A 41 -12.81 -17.35 11.81
C ASP A 41 -13.14 -16.57 13.12
N PRO A 42 -13.56 -17.26 14.20
CA PRO A 42 -13.96 -16.59 15.45
C PRO A 42 -12.79 -15.98 16.21
N GLN A 43 -11.57 -16.03 15.72
CA GLN A 43 -10.40 -15.41 16.36
C GLN A 43 -10.06 -14.01 15.81
N ALA A 44 -10.84 -13.47 14.87
CA ALA A 44 -10.62 -12.13 14.31
C ALA A 44 -11.17 -10.99 15.20
N GLU A 45 -11.81 -11.27 16.32
CA GLU A 45 -12.39 -10.28 17.22
C GLU A 45 -11.54 -10.04 18.47
N ASN A 46 -10.30 -9.66 18.31
CA ASN A 46 -9.63 -8.85 19.32
C ASN A 46 -9.03 -7.61 18.67
N ILE A 47 -9.92 -6.77 18.15
CA ILE A 47 -9.56 -5.39 17.84
C ILE A 47 -9.44 -4.71 19.20
N GLU A 48 -8.26 -4.83 19.81
CA GLU A 48 -7.88 -3.91 20.86
C GLU A 48 -8.16 -2.51 20.34
N HIS A 49 -9.07 -1.79 20.99
CA HIS A 49 -9.32 -0.37 20.76
C HIS A 49 -8.07 0.40 21.18
N LYS A 50 -7.02 0.28 20.38
CA LYS A 50 -5.81 1.06 20.59
C LYS A 50 -6.12 2.47 20.10
N THR A 51 -6.04 3.40 21.01
CA THR A 51 -6.30 4.82 20.80
C THR A 51 -5.47 5.33 19.61
N ILE A 52 -6.14 5.80 18.57
CA ILE A 52 -5.48 6.58 17.50
C ILE A 52 -5.19 7.95 18.09
N LEU A 53 -3.99 8.46 17.89
CA LEU A 53 -3.62 9.81 18.32
C LEU A 53 -4.47 10.84 17.58
N LYS A 54 -4.71 11.98 18.23
CA LYS A 54 -5.49 13.07 17.63
C LYS A 54 -4.71 13.77 16.51
N ASP A 55 -3.41 13.99 16.76
CA ASP A 55 -2.50 14.72 15.87
C ASP A 55 -1.35 13.79 15.44
N PHE A 56 -0.76 14.05 14.28
CA PHE A 56 0.36 13.27 13.78
C PHE A 56 1.62 13.55 14.61
N ASP A 57 2.17 12.52 15.21
CA ASP A 57 3.36 12.59 16.05
C ASP A 57 4.60 12.20 15.25
N GLU A 58 5.48 13.16 14.98
CA GLU A 58 6.70 13.00 14.21
C GLU A 58 7.74 12.11 14.92
N ASP A 59 7.79 12.13 16.26
CA ASP A 59 8.74 11.30 17.01
C ASP A 59 8.35 9.82 16.92
N ILE A 60 7.05 9.52 17.01
CA ILE A 60 6.54 8.16 16.79
C ILE A 60 6.77 7.72 15.34
N TYR A 61 6.57 8.62 14.36
CA TYR A 61 6.88 8.32 12.97
C TYR A 61 8.36 7.97 12.80
N VAL A 62 9.28 8.78 13.32
CA VAL A 62 10.73 8.53 13.24
C VAL A 62 11.09 7.19 13.89
N LYS A 63 10.50 6.88 15.03
CA LYS A 63 10.69 5.59 15.71
C LYS A 63 10.24 4.41 14.84
N GLY A 64 9.06 4.52 14.23
CA GLY A 64 8.58 3.51 13.27
C GLY A 64 9.50 3.34 12.07
N VAL A 65 10.06 4.44 11.52
CA VAL A 65 11.06 4.38 10.44
C VAL A 65 12.34 3.64 10.88
N ILE A 66 12.80 3.87 12.11
CA ILE A 66 13.98 3.17 12.65
C ILE A 66 13.71 1.67 12.75
N HIS A 67 12.55 1.28 13.31
CA HIS A 67 12.16 -0.13 13.39
C HIS A 67 12.04 -0.78 12.02
N TYR A 68 11.42 -0.08 11.05
CA TYR A 68 11.33 -0.56 9.67
C TYR A 68 12.71 -0.83 9.06
N ASN A 69 13.66 0.12 9.19
CA ASN A 69 15.02 -0.01 8.66
C ASN A 69 15.82 -1.15 9.33
N ASN A 70 15.45 -1.51 10.55
CA ASN A 70 16.02 -2.64 11.28
C ASN A 70 15.27 -3.97 11.02
N GLU A 71 14.32 -3.99 10.08
CA GLU A 71 13.46 -5.15 9.77
C GLU A 71 12.62 -5.63 10.97
N GLN A 72 12.40 -4.75 11.95
CA GLN A 72 11.55 -4.98 13.13
C GLN A 72 10.11 -4.59 12.76
N PHE A 73 9.46 -5.43 11.91
CA PHE A 73 8.18 -5.06 11.32
C PHE A 73 7.02 -5.04 12.31
N ASP A 74 7.03 -5.89 13.33
CA ASP A 74 6.00 -5.87 14.38
C ASP A 74 6.08 -4.58 15.20
N GLU A 75 7.28 -4.16 15.60
CA GLU A 75 7.51 -2.90 16.33
C GLU A 75 7.18 -1.67 15.46
N CYS A 76 7.55 -1.71 14.17
CA CYS A 76 7.16 -0.67 13.22
C CYS A 76 5.64 -0.52 13.15
N ILE A 77 4.91 -1.63 13.08
CA ILE A 77 3.44 -1.64 13.07
C ILE A 77 2.90 -1.06 14.38
N GLU A 78 3.45 -1.46 15.54
CA GLU A 78 3.01 -0.95 16.84
C GLU A 78 3.15 0.57 16.94
N ASP A 79 4.23 1.14 16.44
CA ASP A 79 4.44 2.58 16.44
C ASP A 79 3.55 3.29 15.42
N LEU A 80 3.55 2.83 14.15
CA LEU A 80 2.88 3.59 13.09
C LEU A 80 1.35 3.47 13.11
N ARG A 81 0.78 2.33 13.55
CA ARG A 81 -0.68 2.12 13.51
C ARG A 81 -1.51 3.06 14.37
N ILE A 82 -0.89 3.75 15.33
CA ILE A 82 -1.57 4.71 16.20
C ILE A 82 -1.59 6.13 15.63
N LEU A 83 -0.82 6.39 14.56
CA LEU A 83 -0.77 7.70 13.92
C LEU A 83 -2.04 7.96 13.08
N PRO A 84 -2.57 9.18 13.09
CA PRO A 84 -3.67 9.58 12.22
C PRO A 84 -3.12 9.88 10.82
N PHE A 85 -3.23 8.91 9.92
CA PHE A 85 -2.81 9.09 8.53
C PHE A 85 -3.91 9.80 7.73
N GLU A 86 -4.04 11.12 7.90
CA GLU A 86 -4.94 11.93 7.11
C GLU A 86 -4.16 12.82 6.14
N LYS A 87 -4.75 13.10 4.96
CA LYS A 87 -4.12 13.94 3.96
C LYS A 87 -3.96 15.35 4.50
N GLY A 88 -2.71 15.82 4.53
CA GLY A 88 -2.37 17.17 4.98
C GLY A 88 -2.00 17.28 6.47
N GLU A 89 -2.16 16.23 7.27
CA GLU A 89 -1.73 16.23 8.68
C GLU A 89 -0.21 16.38 8.82
N SER A 90 0.53 15.62 8.00
CA SER A 90 1.98 15.68 7.93
C SER A 90 2.45 15.35 6.52
N ARG A 91 3.56 15.99 6.10
CA ARG A 91 4.28 15.59 4.89
C ARG A 91 4.79 14.13 4.92
N ASN A 92 4.93 13.57 6.12
CA ASN A 92 5.36 12.20 6.35
C ASN A 92 4.21 11.19 6.41
N ALA A 93 2.95 11.65 6.39
CA ALA A 93 1.78 10.78 6.52
C ALA A 93 1.71 9.71 5.40
N ALA A 94 1.94 10.11 4.14
CA ALA A 94 1.94 9.17 3.02
C ALA A 94 3.06 8.12 3.16
N LYS A 95 4.26 8.56 3.51
CA LYS A 95 5.41 7.66 3.71
C LYS A 95 5.19 6.71 4.90
N GLY A 96 4.70 7.22 6.02
CA GLY A 96 4.40 6.40 7.19
C GLY A 96 3.33 5.35 6.89
N LEU A 97 2.28 5.72 6.19
CA LEU A 97 1.22 4.79 5.77
C LEU A 97 1.75 3.72 4.80
N PHE A 98 2.66 4.08 3.90
CA PHE A 98 3.33 3.12 3.03
C PHE A 98 4.20 2.14 3.83
N LEU A 99 5.03 2.62 4.77
CA LEU A 99 5.86 1.76 5.63
C LEU A 99 5.01 0.81 6.47
N LEU A 100 3.87 1.29 6.98
CA LEU A 100 2.91 0.46 7.69
C LEU A 100 2.33 -0.63 6.79
N ALA A 101 1.94 -0.30 5.56
CA ALA A 101 1.43 -1.26 4.58
C ALA A 101 2.48 -2.33 4.25
N ASP A 102 3.71 -1.91 3.99
CA ASP A 102 4.81 -2.82 3.66
C ASP A 102 5.18 -3.72 4.85
N SER A 103 5.19 -3.18 6.07
CA SER A 103 5.42 -3.97 7.28
C SER A 103 4.35 -5.05 7.47
N TYR A 104 3.07 -4.72 7.25
CA TYR A 104 2.00 -5.72 7.26
C TYR A 104 2.18 -6.79 6.18
N GLU A 105 2.60 -6.42 4.97
CA GLU A 105 2.91 -7.37 3.90
C GLU A 105 4.04 -8.31 4.32
N LYS A 106 5.14 -7.78 4.89
CA LYS A 106 6.31 -8.55 5.32
C LYS A 106 5.99 -9.63 6.35
N ILE A 107 5.03 -9.37 7.24
CA ILE A 107 4.59 -10.34 8.26
C ILE A 107 3.36 -11.16 7.82
N GLY A 108 2.95 -11.05 6.54
CA GLY A 108 1.85 -11.83 5.97
C GLY A 108 0.45 -11.35 6.35
N ARG A 109 0.31 -10.18 6.97
CA ARG A 109 -0.98 -9.58 7.30
C ARG A 109 -1.55 -8.84 6.09
N TYR A 110 -1.82 -9.56 5.01
CA TYR A 110 -2.19 -9.02 3.70
C TYR A 110 -3.46 -8.16 3.70
N LYS A 111 -4.45 -8.51 4.53
CA LYS A 111 -5.69 -7.72 4.64
C LYS A 111 -5.41 -6.30 5.14
N GLN A 112 -4.60 -6.18 6.18
CA GLN A 112 -4.20 -4.89 6.76
C GLN A 112 -3.32 -4.10 5.78
N ALA A 113 -2.40 -4.76 5.10
CA ALA A 113 -1.59 -4.14 4.04
C ALA A 113 -2.46 -3.53 2.94
N LEU A 114 -3.45 -4.28 2.43
CA LEU A 114 -4.38 -3.78 1.41
C LEU A 114 -5.19 -2.58 1.89
N LEU A 115 -5.65 -2.57 3.15
CA LEU A 115 -6.38 -1.43 3.72
C LEU A 115 -5.50 -0.17 3.79
N CYS A 116 -4.23 -0.31 4.18
CA CYS A 116 -3.29 0.81 4.20
C CYS A 116 -3.00 1.32 2.77
N LEU A 117 -2.80 0.43 1.79
CA LEU A 117 -2.60 0.80 0.39
C LEU A 117 -3.86 1.46 -0.21
N GLU A 118 -5.05 1.04 0.17
CA GLU A 118 -6.29 1.68 -0.25
C GLU A 118 -6.39 3.10 0.31
N LYS A 119 -6.10 3.28 1.60
CA LYS A 119 -6.04 4.61 2.22
C LYS A 119 -4.97 5.48 1.55
N LEU A 120 -3.80 4.93 1.23
CA LEU A 120 -2.74 5.67 0.54
C LEU A 120 -3.17 6.14 -0.86
N THR A 121 -3.97 5.33 -1.57
CA THR A 121 -4.56 5.74 -2.86
C THR A 121 -5.39 7.01 -2.73
N SER A 122 -6.14 7.19 -1.62
CA SER A 122 -6.97 8.38 -1.39
C SER A 122 -6.16 9.68 -1.22
N PHE A 123 -4.85 9.59 -0.96
CA PHE A 123 -3.97 10.76 -0.87
C PHE A 123 -3.73 11.40 -2.23
N ASN A 124 -3.94 10.68 -3.33
CA ASN A 124 -3.66 11.12 -4.71
C ASN A 124 -2.24 11.67 -4.86
N ASP A 125 -1.27 11.02 -4.20
CA ASP A 125 0.14 11.37 -4.30
C ASP A 125 0.76 10.62 -5.49
N PRO A 126 1.21 11.35 -6.54
CA PRO A 126 1.80 10.72 -7.73
C PRO A 126 2.98 9.81 -7.43
N ASN A 127 3.75 10.13 -6.36
CA ASN A 127 4.93 9.35 -5.99
C ASN A 127 4.60 7.93 -5.53
N TYR A 128 3.35 7.68 -5.10
CA TYR A 128 2.93 6.37 -4.63
C TYR A 128 1.98 5.64 -5.57
N SER A 129 1.44 6.31 -6.60
CA SER A 129 0.39 5.74 -7.45
C SER A 129 0.80 4.42 -8.11
N GLU A 130 1.98 4.39 -8.72
CA GLU A 130 2.52 3.20 -9.39
C GLU A 130 2.88 2.10 -8.40
N LEU A 131 3.58 2.49 -7.32
CA LEU A 131 4.02 1.59 -6.26
C LEU A 131 2.84 0.92 -5.55
N VAL A 132 1.77 1.66 -5.29
CA VAL A 132 0.53 1.11 -4.69
C VAL A 132 -0.10 0.07 -5.60
N LEU A 133 -0.22 0.35 -6.90
CA LEU A 133 -0.74 -0.64 -7.86
C LEU A 133 0.15 -1.89 -7.88
N PHE A 134 1.45 -1.71 -7.98
CA PHE A 134 2.38 -2.83 -7.98
C PHE A 134 2.24 -3.69 -6.71
N LYS A 135 2.28 -3.08 -5.54
CA LYS A 135 2.13 -3.77 -4.24
C LYS A 135 0.78 -4.48 -4.10
N LYS A 136 -0.32 -3.84 -4.49
CA LYS A 136 -1.66 -4.48 -4.51
C LYS A 136 -1.67 -5.70 -5.43
N GLY A 137 -1.06 -5.61 -6.60
CA GLY A 137 -0.93 -6.73 -7.53
C GLY A 137 -0.18 -7.92 -6.93
N VAL A 138 0.98 -7.65 -6.30
CA VAL A 138 1.80 -8.66 -5.61
C VAL A 138 1.00 -9.33 -4.50
N ILE A 139 0.37 -8.56 -3.62
CA ILE A 139 -0.43 -9.12 -2.52
C ILE A 139 -1.57 -9.98 -3.04
N TYR A 140 -2.33 -9.52 -4.05
CA TYR A 140 -3.41 -10.34 -4.63
C TYR A 140 -2.90 -11.64 -5.24
N ARG A 141 -1.73 -11.63 -5.89
CA ARG A 141 -1.08 -12.84 -6.36
C ARG A 141 -0.75 -13.79 -5.21
N ASP A 142 -0.13 -13.29 -4.16
CA ASP A 142 0.37 -14.08 -3.03
C ASP A 142 -0.75 -14.74 -2.22
N ILE A 143 -1.92 -14.08 -2.13
CA ILE A 143 -3.12 -14.68 -1.53
C ILE A 143 -3.96 -15.51 -2.51
N GLY A 144 -3.46 -15.75 -3.72
CA GLY A 144 -4.11 -16.60 -4.73
C GLY A 144 -5.27 -15.95 -5.49
N MET A 145 -5.51 -14.66 -5.32
CA MET A 145 -6.56 -13.91 -6.04
C MET A 145 -6.08 -13.50 -7.45
N ARG A 146 -5.77 -14.49 -8.29
CA ARG A 146 -5.14 -14.32 -9.60
C ARG A 146 -5.84 -13.29 -10.48
N TYR A 147 -7.15 -13.35 -10.59
CA TYR A 147 -7.92 -12.41 -11.41
C TYR A 147 -7.76 -10.96 -10.95
N LYS A 148 -7.78 -10.72 -9.63
CA LYS A 148 -7.56 -9.37 -9.08
C LYS A 148 -6.13 -8.91 -9.33
N ALA A 149 -5.14 -9.78 -9.12
CA ALA A 149 -3.73 -9.48 -9.40
C ALA A 149 -3.54 -9.07 -10.87
N GLN A 150 -4.04 -9.89 -11.81
CA GLN A 150 -3.95 -9.62 -13.23
C GLN A 150 -4.59 -8.25 -13.59
N LYS A 151 -5.77 -7.95 -13.03
CA LYS A 151 -6.46 -6.69 -13.30
C LYS A 151 -5.67 -5.49 -12.81
N VAL A 152 -5.07 -5.57 -11.63
CA VAL A 152 -4.26 -4.50 -11.04
C VAL A 152 -2.96 -4.29 -11.83
N PHE A 153 -2.26 -5.36 -12.19
CA PHE A 153 -1.06 -5.27 -13.03
C PHE A 153 -1.38 -4.71 -14.41
N GLN A 154 -2.50 -5.11 -15.02
CA GLN A 154 -2.94 -4.55 -16.30
C GLN A 154 -3.24 -3.04 -16.19
N THR A 155 -3.81 -2.59 -15.08
CA THR A 155 -4.01 -1.16 -14.80
C THR A 155 -2.68 -0.43 -14.75
N LEU A 156 -1.68 -0.97 -14.03
CA LEU A 156 -0.35 -0.38 -13.96
C LEU A 156 0.28 -0.24 -15.36
N VAL A 157 0.31 -1.31 -16.13
CA VAL A 157 0.90 -1.33 -17.48
C VAL A 157 0.22 -0.32 -18.41
N ASN A 158 -1.11 -0.20 -18.34
CA ASN A 158 -1.88 0.67 -19.24
C ASN A 158 -1.77 2.15 -18.89
N PHE A 159 -1.81 2.49 -17.60
CA PHE A 159 -1.83 3.89 -17.15
C PHE A 159 -0.45 4.47 -16.86
N TYR A 160 0.55 3.60 -16.64
CA TYR A 160 1.91 3.99 -16.32
C TYR A 160 2.91 3.28 -17.25
N PRO A 161 2.91 3.61 -18.57
CA PRO A 161 3.72 2.91 -19.56
C PRO A 161 5.23 3.09 -19.35
N ASP A 162 5.64 4.14 -18.66
CA ASP A 162 7.04 4.44 -18.35
C ASP A 162 7.45 4.00 -16.92
N SER A 163 6.55 3.30 -16.21
CA SER A 163 6.80 2.82 -14.85
C SER A 163 7.98 1.85 -14.79
N GLU A 164 8.83 2.00 -13.78
CA GLU A 164 9.89 1.02 -13.47
C GLU A 164 9.31 -0.36 -13.12
N TYR A 165 8.06 -0.44 -12.62
CA TYR A 165 7.36 -1.68 -12.29
C TYR A 165 6.71 -2.36 -13.50
N LYS A 166 6.68 -1.73 -14.67
CA LYS A 166 5.99 -2.24 -15.86
C LYS A 166 6.46 -3.63 -16.27
N VAL A 167 7.77 -3.81 -16.37
CA VAL A 167 8.35 -5.10 -16.82
C VAL A 167 7.96 -6.23 -15.86
N PHE A 168 8.00 -5.97 -14.57
CA PHE A 168 7.54 -6.93 -13.56
C PHE A 168 6.05 -7.22 -13.69
N ALA A 169 5.23 -6.18 -13.86
CA ALA A 169 3.79 -6.36 -14.02
C ALA A 169 3.43 -7.18 -15.26
N GLU A 170 4.11 -6.96 -16.38
CA GLU A 170 3.93 -7.75 -17.61
C GLU A 170 4.32 -9.23 -17.41
N GLN A 171 5.42 -9.49 -16.69
CA GLN A 171 5.83 -10.85 -16.35
C GLN A 171 4.80 -11.55 -15.45
N GLU A 172 4.31 -10.85 -14.44
CA GLU A 172 3.29 -11.39 -13.54
C GLU A 172 1.97 -11.67 -14.26
N ILE A 173 1.54 -10.82 -15.18
CA ILE A 173 0.35 -11.06 -16.02
C ILE A 173 0.51 -12.35 -16.84
N HIS A 174 1.73 -12.65 -17.31
CA HIS A 174 2.02 -13.85 -18.08
C HIS A 174 2.04 -15.14 -17.22
N ASN A 175 2.40 -15.00 -15.94
CA ASN A 175 2.59 -16.12 -15.01
C ASN A 175 1.31 -16.49 -14.23
N ILE A 176 0.30 -15.65 -14.26
CA ILE A 176 -1.00 -15.85 -13.60
C ILE A 176 -1.97 -16.64 -14.50
#